data_cdd20cc55d35d50cf61ba771cbbda0a1
#
_entry.id   cdd20cc55d35d50cf61ba771cbbda0a1
#
_cell.length_a   1.000
_cell.length_b   1.000
_cell.length_c   1.000
_cell.angle_alpha   90.00
_cell.angle_beta   90.00
_cell.angle_gamma   90.00
#
_symmetry.space_group_name_H-M   'P 1'
#
loop_
_entity.id
_entity.type
_entity.pdbx_description
1 polymer ?
#
loop_
_entity_poly.entity_id
_entity_poly.type
_entity_poly.pdbx_seq_one_letter_code
_entity_poly.pdbx_strand_id
1 'polypeptide(L)'
;MTGDPGPLFLVPTLLGALWFGRRGGVIVAIAAAALYSGARLINPGDALSATEASLVRLAAYVLVGYTVGRLSEQRQALSQLVDAQRLELGELRGIQQAIAPRHTPRRPSLELASCYVPAEQGAAGDFYLVTAGPADTTVVVVGDVAGKGVDAARRAAFVRTAFATSAPFTDDPCRLLELANTALLEQQAEPVMFVTCACIVFSPSEHRMTWALAGHPAPLWLDDGTPLNSVIPGYPLGVERQLNCTSATALFSPGCGLMAFTDGLSEARRDGGELFGTDRIARTLATLRGASPARVVRELRREAERFAGGALPDDLCIVALRAS
;
A
#
# COMPACT_ATOMS: atom_id res chain seq x y z
N MET A 1 10.95 -54.68 39.76
CA MET A 1 11.37 -53.33 39.25
C MET A 1 10.09 -52.49 39.04
N THR A 2 9.62 -51.83 40.09
CA THR A 2 8.48 -50.90 40.00
C THR A 2 9.08 -49.52 39.67
N GLY A 3 9.03 -49.17 38.39
CA GLY A 3 9.48 -47.83 37.94
C GLY A 3 8.68 -46.74 38.62
N ASP A 4 9.37 -45.64 38.99
CA ASP A 4 8.74 -44.45 39.57
C ASP A 4 7.72 -43.87 38.57
N PRO A 5 6.40 -43.79 38.90
CA PRO A 5 5.39 -43.28 38.00
C PRO A 5 5.43 -41.74 37.82
N GLY A 6 6.37 -41.08 38.56
CA GLY A 6 6.48 -39.60 38.53
C GLY A 6 6.49 -38.95 37.13
N PRO A 7 7.28 -39.44 36.16
CA PRO A 7 7.33 -38.86 34.84
C PRO A 7 6.00 -38.84 34.08
N LEU A 8 5.09 -39.81 34.36
CA LEU A 8 3.77 -39.88 33.70
C LEU A 8 2.87 -38.68 34.04
N PHE A 9 3.04 -38.04 35.20
CA PHE A 9 2.27 -36.85 35.59
C PHE A 9 2.68 -35.55 34.89
N LEU A 10 3.82 -35.53 34.18
CA LEU A 10 4.19 -34.41 33.30
C LEU A 10 3.29 -34.27 32.09
N VAL A 11 2.79 -35.39 31.56
CA VAL A 11 1.94 -35.35 30.35
C VAL A 11 0.63 -34.56 30.55
N PRO A 12 -0.19 -34.83 31.58
CA PRO A 12 -1.38 -34.02 31.86
C PRO A 12 -1.03 -32.55 32.13
N THR A 13 0.08 -32.27 32.83
CA THR A 13 0.53 -30.90 33.12
C THR A 13 0.84 -30.14 31.85
N LEU A 14 1.56 -30.75 30.90
CA LEU A 14 1.87 -30.17 29.59
C LEU A 14 0.60 -29.93 28.76
N LEU A 15 -0.31 -30.91 28.73
CA LEU A 15 -1.60 -30.77 28.02
C LEU A 15 -2.44 -29.66 28.63
N GLY A 16 -2.55 -29.59 29.97
CA GLY A 16 -3.26 -28.53 30.65
C GLY A 16 -2.66 -27.13 30.37
N ALA A 17 -1.32 -27.03 30.31
CA ALA A 17 -0.63 -25.80 29.96
C ALA A 17 -0.85 -25.39 28.49
N LEU A 18 -0.84 -26.33 27.57
CA LEU A 18 -1.04 -26.08 26.14
C LEU A 18 -2.47 -25.64 25.81
N TRP A 19 -3.47 -26.23 26.46
CA TRP A 19 -4.88 -26.00 26.13
C TRP A 19 -5.50 -24.84 26.93
N PHE A 20 -5.11 -24.68 28.20
CA PHE A 20 -5.72 -23.71 29.12
C PHE A 20 -4.74 -22.62 29.61
N GLY A 21 -3.56 -22.52 28.97
CA GLY A 21 -2.54 -21.55 29.29
C GLY A 21 -1.89 -21.78 30.68
N ARG A 22 -1.27 -20.71 31.21
CA ARG A 22 -0.52 -20.79 32.47
C ARG A 22 -1.38 -21.21 33.68
N ARG A 23 -2.64 -20.77 33.76
CA ARG A 23 -3.54 -21.12 34.86
C ARG A 23 -3.90 -22.60 34.84
N GLY A 24 -4.22 -23.11 33.65
CA GLY A 24 -4.52 -24.54 33.46
C GLY A 24 -3.31 -25.41 33.77
N GLY A 25 -2.12 -25.05 33.30
CA GLY A 25 -0.87 -25.76 33.58
C GLY A 25 -0.56 -25.87 35.07
N VAL A 26 -0.73 -24.77 35.82
CA VAL A 26 -0.53 -24.76 37.29
C VAL A 26 -1.57 -25.59 38.03
N ILE A 27 -2.84 -25.47 37.67
CA ILE A 27 -3.92 -26.25 38.29
C ILE A 27 -3.70 -27.75 38.10
N VAL A 28 -3.39 -28.17 36.87
CA VAL A 28 -3.14 -29.60 36.57
C VAL A 28 -1.85 -30.07 37.23
N ALA A 29 -0.82 -29.23 37.34
CA ALA A 29 0.40 -29.56 38.05
C ALA A 29 0.15 -29.83 39.57
N ILE A 30 -0.64 -28.97 40.22
CA ILE A 30 -1.02 -29.16 41.63
C ILE A 30 -1.85 -30.43 41.79
N ALA A 31 -2.83 -30.68 40.94
CA ALA A 31 -3.65 -31.89 40.98
C ALA A 31 -2.81 -33.17 40.76
N ALA A 32 -1.90 -33.16 39.80
CA ALA A 32 -0.97 -34.26 39.52
C ALA A 32 -0.06 -34.55 40.70
N ALA A 33 0.48 -33.51 41.35
CA ALA A 33 1.31 -33.65 42.55
C ALA A 33 0.53 -34.20 43.74
N ALA A 34 -0.73 -33.76 43.93
CA ALA A 34 -1.61 -34.25 44.99
C ALA A 34 -1.95 -35.76 44.79
N LEU A 35 -2.27 -36.16 43.55
CA LEU A 35 -2.53 -37.57 43.20
C LEU A 35 -1.27 -38.46 43.45
N TYR A 36 -0.11 -37.98 43.04
CA TYR A 36 1.15 -38.67 43.24
C TYR A 36 1.45 -38.83 44.72
N SER A 37 1.28 -37.80 45.55
CA SER A 37 1.50 -37.85 47.00
C SER A 37 0.52 -38.79 47.69
N GLY A 38 -0.78 -38.79 47.27
CA GLY A 38 -1.81 -39.72 47.77
C GLY A 38 -1.48 -41.19 47.46
N ALA A 39 -1.03 -41.50 46.24
CA ALA A 39 -0.61 -42.84 45.88
C ALA A 39 0.56 -43.37 46.70
N ARG A 40 1.49 -42.50 47.15
CA ARG A 40 2.61 -42.87 48.04
C ARG A 40 2.21 -43.12 49.49
N LEU A 41 1.13 -42.51 49.98
CA LEU A 41 0.63 -42.75 51.34
C LEU A 41 0.04 -44.17 51.47
N ILE A 42 -0.38 -44.82 50.39
CA ILE A 42 -0.92 -46.19 50.35
C ILE A 42 0.23 -47.21 50.38
N ASN A 43 1.45 -46.87 49.94
CA ASN A 43 2.62 -47.73 49.92
C ASN A 43 3.82 -47.02 50.60
N PRO A 44 3.94 -47.03 51.91
CA PRO A 44 4.99 -46.32 52.67
C PRO A 44 6.34 -47.04 52.60
N GLY A 45 7.24 -46.60 51.74
CA GLY A 45 8.66 -46.78 51.87
C GLY A 45 9.27 -45.47 52.42
N ASP A 46 10.34 -45.53 53.20
CA ASP A 46 11.06 -44.47 53.91
C ASP A 46 10.45 -43.05 53.89
N ALA A 47 9.70 -42.69 54.92
CA ALA A 47 8.80 -41.54 54.96
C ALA A 47 9.51 -40.17 54.92
N LEU A 48 10.72 -40.02 55.39
CA LEU A 48 11.43 -38.71 55.46
C LEU A 48 12.05 -38.27 54.13
N SER A 49 12.59 -39.20 53.35
CA SER A 49 13.12 -38.90 52.01
C SER A 49 12.00 -38.71 50.96
N ALA A 50 10.82 -39.25 51.22
CA ALA A 50 9.65 -39.16 50.34
C ALA A 50 8.97 -37.78 50.33
N THR A 51 9.02 -37.04 51.43
CA THR A 51 8.41 -35.68 51.53
C THR A 51 9.23 -34.63 50.81
N GLU A 52 10.57 -34.64 50.95
CA GLU A 52 11.47 -33.72 50.25
C GLU A 52 11.41 -33.92 48.73
N ALA A 53 11.45 -35.18 48.26
CA ALA A 53 11.31 -35.54 46.85
C ALA A 53 9.97 -35.12 46.26
N SER A 54 8.86 -35.15 47.03
CA SER A 54 7.56 -34.72 46.61
C SER A 54 7.44 -33.20 46.45
N LEU A 55 8.07 -32.42 47.33
CA LEU A 55 8.09 -30.96 47.23
C LEU A 55 8.90 -30.48 46.02
N VAL A 56 10.04 -31.08 45.75
CA VAL A 56 10.89 -30.77 44.57
C VAL A 56 10.11 -31.07 43.28
N ARG A 57 9.39 -32.19 43.22
CA ARG A 57 8.57 -32.55 42.04
C ARG A 57 7.40 -31.62 41.87
N LEU A 58 6.69 -31.22 42.91
CA LEU A 58 5.61 -30.22 42.84
C LEU A 58 6.13 -28.92 42.25
N ALA A 59 7.25 -28.41 42.79
CA ALA A 59 7.91 -27.21 42.32
C ALA A 59 8.27 -27.31 40.82
N ALA A 60 8.84 -28.46 40.40
CA ALA A 60 9.19 -28.71 39.00
C ALA A 60 7.95 -28.74 38.08
N TYR A 61 6.89 -29.43 38.49
CA TYR A 61 5.66 -29.50 37.68
C TYR A 61 4.98 -28.15 37.58
N VAL A 62 4.89 -27.38 38.65
CA VAL A 62 4.35 -26.02 38.64
C VAL A 62 5.18 -25.10 37.75
N LEU A 63 6.50 -25.19 37.84
CA LEU A 63 7.39 -24.39 36.98
C LEU A 63 7.23 -24.74 35.51
N VAL A 64 7.18 -26.03 35.17
CA VAL A 64 6.94 -26.51 33.79
C VAL A 64 5.56 -26.07 33.30
N GLY A 65 4.52 -26.31 34.10
CA GLY A 65 3.14 -25.91 33.74
C GLY A 65 3.02 -24.41 33.54
N TYR A 66 3.64 -23.61 34.38
CA TYR A 66 3.64 -22.13 34.26
C TYR A 66 4.41 -21.66 33.02
N THR A 67 5.62 -22.16 32.78
CA THR A 67 6.48 -21.75 31.69
C THR A 67 5.92 -22.13 30.33
N VAL A 68 5.44 -23.37 30.18
CA VAL A 68 4.80 -23.87 28.96
C VAL A 68 3.49 -23.13 28.71
N GLY A 69 2.67 -22.91 29.75
CA GLY A 69 1.43 -22.16 29.61
C GLY A 69 1.65 -20.71 29.21
N ARG A 70 2.67 -20.05 29.78
CA ARG A 70 3.04 -18.69 29.36
C ARG A 70 3.52 -18.64 27.91
N LEU A 71 4.31 -19.60 27.48
CA LEU A 71 4.77 -19.69 26.10
C LEU A 71 3.61 -19.94 25.12
N SER A 72 2.64 -20.77 25.51
CA SER A 72 1.41 -21.03 24.73
C SER A 72 0.57 -19.76 24.57
N GLU A 73 0.34 -19.01 25.66
CA GLU A 73 -0.39 -17.74 25.62
C GLU A 73 0.31 -16.72 24.70
N GLN A 74 1.65 -16.60 24.79
CA GLN A 74 2.43 -15.70 23.93
C GLN A 74 2.36 -16.11 22.46
N ARG A 75 2.42 -17.41 22.15
CA ARG A 75 2.26 -17.92 20.78
C ARG A 75 0.88 -17.62 20.22
N GLN A 76 -0.17 -17.80 21.00
CA GLN A 76 -1.53 -17.49 20.58
C GLN A 76 -1.73 -16.00 20.30
N ALA A 77 -1.24 -15.13 21.19
CA ALA A 77 -1.29 -13.68 21.00
C ALA A 77 -0.53 -13.25 19.73
N LEU A 78 0.66 -13.80 19.50
CA LEU A 78 1.47 -13.51 18.30
C LEU A 78 0.77 -14.01 17.03
N SER A 79 0.16 -15.20 17.06
CA SER A 79 -0.62 -15.73 15.93
C SER A 79 -1.79 -14.83 15.58
N GLN A 80 -2.55 -14.35 16.57
CA GLN A 80 -3.66 -13.42 16.35
C GLN A 80 -3.21 -12.10 15.72
N LEU A 81 -2.08 -11.55 16.16
CA LEU A 81 -1.49 -10.34 15.57
C LEU A 81 -1.09 -10.56 14.11
N VAL A 82 -0.43 -11.69 13.82
CA VAL A 82 -0.03 -12.05 12.44
C VAL A 82 -1.24 -12.25 11.55
N ASP A 83 -2.31 -12.88 12.03
CA ASP A 83 -3.52 -13.12 11.25
C ASP A 83 -4.27 -11.79 11.00
N ALA A 84 -4.32 -10.89 11.97
CA ALA A 84 -4.88 -9.54 11.79
C ALA A 84 -4.10 -8.73 10.74
N GLN A 85 -2.77 -8.74 10.80
CA GLN A 85 -1.91 -8.10 9.79
C GLN A 85 -2.08 -8.71 8.40
N ARG A 86 -2.26 -10.03 8.28
CA ARG A 86 -2.51 -10.69 6.99
C ARG A 86 -3.84 -10.29 6.37
N LEU A 87 -4.89 -10.14 7.18
CA LEU A 87 -6.19 -9.64 6.72
C LEU A 87 -6.08 -8.21 6.18
N GLU A 88 -5.44 -7.31 6.94
CA GLU A 88 -5.21 -5.93 6.53
C GLU A 88 -4.41 -5.84 5.22
N LEU A 89 -3.31 -6.61 5.12
CA LEU A 89 -2.52 -6.70 3.89
C LEU A 89 -3.32 -7.29 2.72
N GLY A 90 -4.24 -8.20 2.97
CA GLY A 90 -5.14 -8.76 1.95
C GLY A 90 -6.11 -7.74 1.40
N GLU A 91 -6.72 -6.93 2.27
CA GLU A 91 -7.60 -5.81 1.87
C GLU A 91 -6.83 -4.77 1.07
N LEU A 92 -5.66 -4.35 1.54
CA LEU A 92 -4.79 -3.41 0.83
C LEU A 92 -4.44 -3.88 -0.57
N ARG A 93 -4.05 -5.15 -0.73
CA ARG A 93 -3.76 -5.72 -2.07
C ARG A 93 -4.99 -5.73 -2.98
N GLY A 94 -6.16 -6.01 -2.45
CA GLY A 94 -7.42 -5.94 -3.20
C GLY A 94 -7.70 -4.53 -3.73
N ILE A 95 -7.53 -3.52 -2.88
CA ILE A 95 -7.72 -2.10 -3.24
C ILE A 95 -6.64 -1.65 -4.23
N GLN A 96 -5.38 -1.99 -4.00
CA GLN A 96 -4.27 -1.68 -4.93
C GLN A 96 -4.51 -2.24 -6.33
N GLN A 97 -5.06 -3.46 -6.43
CA GLN A 97 -5.43 -4.04 -7.73
C GLN A 97 -6.59 -3.30 -8.41
N ALA A 98 -7.45 -2.63 -7.65
CA ALA A 98 -8.52 -1.80 -8.19
C ALA A 98 -8.02 -0.42 -8.64
N ILE A 99 -6.96 0.10 -8.02
CA ILE A 99 -6.38 1.43 -8.32
C ILE A 99 -5.43 1.37 -9.52
N ALA A 100 -4.60 0.34 -9.62
CA ALA A 100 -3.67 0.14 -10.74
C ALA A 100 -4.31 -0.75 -11.79
N PRO A 101 -4.77 -0.23 -12.93
CA PRO A 101 -5.32 -1.07 -13.99
C PRO A 101 -4.25 -2.05 -14.47
N ARG A 102 -4.61 -3.34 -14.52
CA ARG A 102 -3.70 -4.41 -14.95
C ARG A 102 -3.27 -4.28 -16.42
N HIS A 103 -4.00 -3.51 -17.21
CA HIS A 103 -3.74 -3.26 -18.62
C HIS A 103 -4.05 -1.83 -18.96
N THR A 104 -3.08 -1.13 -19.54
CA THR A 104 -3.34 0.15 -20.21
C THR A 104 -4.16 -0.13 -21.45
N PRO A 105 -5.35 0.51 -21.62
CA PRO A 105 -6.17 0.24 -22.80
C PRO A 105 -5.41 0.64 -24.07
N ARG A 106 -5.44 -0.25 -25.07
CA ARG A 106 -4.85 0.07 -26.38
C ARG A 106 -5.65 1.19 -27.05
N ARG A 107 -4.97 2.23 -27.46
CA ARG A 107 -5.50 3.35 -28.21
C ARG A 107 -4.76 3.42 -29.54
N PRO A 108 -5.44 3.29 -30.69
CA PRO A 108 -4.77 3.23 -31.99
C PRO A 108 -3.86 4.43 -32.28
N SER A 109 -4.23 5.60 -31.73
CA SER A 109 -3.55 6.88 -31.96
C SER A 109 -2.51 7.25 -30.90
N LEU A 110 -2.34 6.39 -29.85
CA LEU A 110 -1.45 6.67 -28.72
C LEU A 110 -0.69 5.42 -28.32
N GLU A 111 0.64 5.51 -28.35
CA GLU A 111 1.49 4.54 -27.66
C GLU A 111 1.54 4.94 -26.18
N LEU A 112 1.13 4.03 -25.30
CA LEU A 112 0.98 4.26 -23.87
C LEU A 112 1.83 3.28 -23.07
N ALA A 113 2.46 3.77 -22.03
CA ALA A 113 3.10 2.95 -21.01
C ALA A 113 2.88 3.55 -19.63
N SER A 114 2.72 2.70 -18.62
CA SER A 114 2.57 3.11 -17.24
C SER A 114 3.41 2.24 -16.31
N CYS A 115 3.81 2.80 -15.20
CA CYS A 115 4.43 2.11 -14.08
C CYS A 115 3.75 2.57 -12.81
N TYR A 116 3.41 1.60 -11.98
CA TYR A 116 2.93 1.82 -10.64
C TYR A 116 3.71 0.93 -9.69
N VAL A 117 4.39 1.51 -8.72
CA VAL A 117 5.18 0.81 -7.71
C VAL A 117 4.69 1.29 -6.35
N PRO A 118 4.02 0.44 -5.58
CA PRO A 118 3.61 0.81 -4.23
C PRO A 118 4.83 0.92 -3.32
N ALA A 119 4.78 1.83 -2.34
CA ALA A 119 5.77 1.96 -1.28
C ALA A 119 5.93 0.66 -0.48
N GLU A 120 7.11 0.45 0.09
CA GLU A 120 7.42 -0.77 0.85
C GLU A 120 6.54 -0.91 2.11
N GLN A 121 6.10 0.19 2.70
CA GLN A 121 5.25 0.25 3.90
C GLN A 121 3.74 0.26 3.61
N GLY A 122 3.36 -0.05 2.39
CA GLY A 122 2.07 -0.66 2.06
C GLY A 122 0.84 0.20 2.16
N ALA A 123 0.79 1.42 1.59
CA ALA A 123 -0.50 2.04 1.31
C ALA A 123 -0.42 3.11 0.23
N ALA A 124 -1.00 2.78 -0.89
CA ALA A 124 -1.00 3.56 -2.11
C ALA A 124 -2.05 4.68 -2.06
N GLY A 125 -1.58 5.93 -1.99
CA GLY A 125 -2.37 7.13 -2.31
C GLY A 125 -2.39 7.43 -3.81
N ASP A 126 -1.37 7.01 -4.51
CA ASP A 126 -1.20 7.20 -5.94
C ASP A 126 -2.20 6.43 -6.79
N PHE A 127 -2.69 7.04 -7.85
CA PHE A 127 -3.52 6.36 -8.84
C PHE A 127 -3.34 6.95 -10.23
N TYR A 128 -3.69 6.17 -11.23
CA TYR A 128 -3.86 6.67 -12.59
C TYR A 128 -5.08 6.06 -13.25
N LEU A 129 -5.59 6.75 -14.27
CA LEU A 129 -6.66 6.31 -15.13
C LEU A 129 -6.33 6.64 -16.58
N VAL A 130 -6.51 5.67 -17.45
CA VAL A 130 -6.57 5.89 -18.91
C VAL A 130 -7.89 5.33 -19.40
N THR A 131 -8.74 6.17 -19.93
CA THR A 131 -10.09 5.77 -20.37
C THR A 131 -10.53 6.50 -21.63
N ALA A 132 -11.60 6.00 -22.25
CA ALA A 132 -12.27 6.72 -23.34
C ALA A 132 -13.00 7.94 -22.80
N GLY A 133 -12.87 9.04 -23.50
CA GLY A 133 -13.79 10.18 -23.45
C GLY A 133 -14.83 10.14 -24.55
N PRO A 134 -15.56 11.25 -24.75
CA PRO A 134 -16.50 11.40 -25.88
C PRO A 134 -15.78 11.26 -27.23
N ALA A 135 -16.51 10.80 -28.25
CA ALA A 135 -15.99 10.57 -29.59
C ALA A 135 -14.73 9.67 -29.57
N ASP A 136 -13.60 10.15 -30.12
CA ASP A 136 -12.32 9.45 -30.17
C ASP A 136 -11.32 9.91 -29.11
N THR A 137 -11.76 10.75 -28.16
CA THR A 137 -10.87 11.31 -27.13
C THR A 137 -10.40 10.26 -26.14
N THR A 138 -9.25 10.52 -25.56
CA THR A 138 -8.67 9.70 -24.50
C THR A 138 -8.39 10.59 -23.28
N VAL A 139 -8.94 10.21 -22.14
CA VAL A 139 -8.73 10.88 -20.86
C VAL A 139 -7.64 10.15 -20.08
N VAL A 140 -6.64 10.88 -19.63
CA VAL A 140 -5.58 10.41 -18.76
C VAL A 140 -5.60 11.25 -17.48
N VAL A 141 -5.69 10.57 -16.33
CA VAL A 141 -5.62 11.20 -15.03
C VAL A 141 -4.48 10.55 -14.25
N VAL A 142 -3.66 11.37 -13.61
CA VAL A 142 -2.67 10.94 -12.61
C VAL A 142 -2.93 11.75 -11.35
N GLY A 143 -2.94 11.11 -10.20
CA GLY A 143 -3.23 11.81 -8.96
C GLY A 143 -2.63 11.10 -7.75
N ASP A 144 -2.54 11.85 -6.67
CA ASP A 144 -2.07 11.41 -5.37
C ASP A 144 -2.98 11.91 -4.26
N VAL A 145 -3.27 11.03 -3.29
CA VAL A 145 -4.12 11.28 -2.12
C VAL A 145 -3.24 11.61 -0.93
N ALA A 146 -3.43 12.78 -0.33
CA ALA A 146 -2.74 13.14 0.90
C ALA A 146 -3.03 12.13 2.01
N GLY A 147 -1.96 11.55 2.58
CA GLY A 147 -2.06 10.55 3.65
C GLY A 147 -1.57 9.18 3.20
N LYS A 148 -1.68 8.21 4.12
CA LYS A 148 -1.19 6.83 3.91
C LYS A 148 -2.23 5.84 4.44
N GLY A 149 -2.12 4.59 4.01
CA GLY A 149 -2.95 3.52 4.55
C GLY A 149 -4.20 3.23 3.73
N VAL A 150 -5.05 2.39 4.31
CA VAL A 150 -6.28 1.90 3.69
C VAL A 150 -7.20 3.05 3.26
N ASP A 151 -7.27 4.13 4.06
CA ASP A 151 -8.17 5.25 3.80
C ASP A 151 -7.72 6.06 2.58
N ALA A 152 -6.39 6.29 2.41
CA ALA A 152 -5.85 6.91 1.22
C ALA A 152 -6.13 6.05 -0.03
N ALA A 153 -5.89 4.75 0.05
CA ALA A 153 -6.16 3.82 -1.04
C ALA A 153 -7.65 3.75 -1.42
N ARG A 154 -8.56 3.73 -0.44
CA ARG A 154 -10.02 3.78 -0.69
C ARG A 154 -10.43 5.06 -1.40
N ARG A 155 -9.85 6.19 -0.97
CA ARG A 155 -10.12 7.51 -1.56
C ARG A 155 -9.57 7.60 -2.99
N ALA A 156 -8.37 7.09 -3.24
CA ALA A 156 -7.81 6.97 -4.59
C ALA A 156 -8.70 6.15 -5.52
N ALA A 157 -9.20 4.99 -5.06
CA ALA A 157 -10.14 4.16 -5.81
C ALA A 157 -11.46 4.88 -6.08
N PHE A 158 -11.98 5.63 -5.10
CA PHE A 158 -13.21 6.41 -5.25
C PHE A 158 -13.04 7.51 -6.30
N VAL A 159 -12.01 8.35 -6.17
CA VAL A 159 -11.74 9.46 -7.10
C VAL A 159 -11.50 8.93 -8.52
N ARG A 160 -10.71 7.86 -8.65
CA ARG A 160 -10.49 7.18 -9.93
C ARG A 160 -11.81 6.70 -10.56
N THR A 161 -12.73 6.17 -9.75
CA THR A 161 -14.06 5.73 -10.22
C THR A 161 -14.91 6.92 -10.64
N ALA A 162 -14.88 8.03 -9.92
CA ALA A 162 -15.57 9.26 -10.29
C ALA A 162 -15.12 9.77 -11.66
N PHE A 163 -13.81 9.80 -11.92
CA PHE A 163 -13.28 10.14 -13.26
C PHE A 163 -13.73 9.13 -14.33
N ALA A 164 -13.61 7.83 -14.06
CA ALA A 164 -13.98 6.79 -15.02
C ALA A 164 -15.46 6.86 -15.42
N THR A 165 -16.33 7.23 -14.47
CA THR A 165 -17.77 7.38 -14.69
C THR A 165 -18.11 8.67 -15.46
N SER A 166 -17.37 9.75 -15.22
CA SER A 166 -17.62 11.06 -15.83
C SER A 166 -16.98 11.23 -17.22
N ALA A 167 -15.84 10.58 -17.45
CA ALA A 167 -15.05 10.70 -18.67
C ALA A 167 -15.84 10.47 -19.97
N PRO A 168 -16.81 9.52 -20.08
CA PRO A 168 -17.59 9.35 -21.30
C PRO A 168 -18.49 10.53 -21.69
N PHE A 169 -18.73 11.45 -20.77
CA PHE A 169 -19.72 12.53 -20.93
C PHE A 169 -19.12 13.91 -21.20
N THR A 170 -17.81 14.09 -21.00
CA THR A 170 -17.14 15.38 -21.22
C THR A 170 -15.65 15.19 -21.54
N ASP A 171 -15.15 16.03 -22.44
CA ASP A 171 -13.73 16.15 -22.81
C ASP A 171 -13.08 17.43 -22.23
N ASP A 172 -13.80 18.15 -21.37
CA ASP A 172 -13.26 19.28 -20.63
C ASP A 172 -12.56 18.80 -19.35
N PRO A 173 -11.23 18.93 -19.22
CA PRO A 173 -10.50 18.49 -18.05
C PRO A 173 -10.89 19.23 -16.78
N CYS A 174 -11.25 20.53 -16.86
CA CYS A 174 -11.75 21.27 -15.69
C CYS A 174 -13.09 20.71 -15.22
N ARG A 175 -13.98 20.40 -16.14
CA ARG A 175 -15.28 19.81 -15.80
C ARG A 175 -15.13 18.44 -15.16
N LEU A 176 -14.18 17.62 -15.62
CA LEU A 176 -13.86 16.33 -15.01
C LEU A 176 -13.34 16.49 -13.58
N LEU A 177 -12.44 17.45 -13.36
CA LEU A 177 -11.92 17.77 -12.01
C LEU A 177 -13.03 18.27 -11.08
N GLU A 178 -13.93 19.16 -11.55
CA GLU A 178 -15.04 19.67 -10.76
C GLU A 178 -16.04 18.56 -10.36
N LEU A 179 -16.37 17.64 -11.28
CA LEU A 179 -17.26 16.52 -10.99
C LEU A 179 -16.63 15.58 -9.93
N ALA A 180 -15.35 15.27 -10.06
CA ALA A 180 -14.63 14.47 -9.10
C ALA A 180 -14.54 15.17 -7.74
N ASN A 181 -14.30 16.50 -7.71
CA ASN A 181 -14.27 17.30 -6.50
C ASN A 181 -15.63 17.31 -5.78
N THR A 182 -16.70 17.52 -6.53
CA THR A 182 -18.06 17.51 -5.96
C THR A 182 -18.37 16.17 -5.33
N ALA A 183 -18.10 15.07 -6.03
CA ALA A 183 -18.31 13.73 -5.50
C ALA A 183 -17.48 13.45 -4.26
N LEU A 184 -16.22 13.94 -4.22
CA LEU A 184 -15.34 13.79 -3.08
C LEU A 184 -15.82 14.57 -1.85
N LEU A 185 -16.25 15.83 -2.03
CA LEU A 185 -16.78 16.68 -0.96
C LEU A 185 -18.08 16.15 -0.35
N GLU A 186 -18.91 15.48 -1.14
CA GLU A 186 -20.15 14.85 -0.66
C GLU A 186 -19.89 13.60 0.20
N GLN A 187 -18.73 12.97 0.06
CA GLN A 187 -18.36 11.77 0.82
C GLN A 187 -17.45 12.07 2.02
N GLN A 188 -17.08 13.33 2.27
CA GLN A 188 -16.14 13.63 3.33
C GLN A 188 -16.71 13.28 4.73
N ALA A 189 -16.09 12.24 5.33
CA ALA A 189 -16.03 12.05 6.77
C ALA A 189 -14.66 12.57 7.25
N GLU A 190 -14.59 13.10 8.45
CA GLU A 190 -13.32 13.44 9.12
C GLU A 190 -12.36 12.22 9.16
N PRO A 191 -11.05 12.37 8.92
CA PRO A 191 -10.31 13.61 8.64
C PRO A 191 -10.38 14.05 7.18
N VAL A 192 -10.26 15.36 6.95
CA VAL A 192 -10.22 15.94 5.61
C VAL A 192 -8.94 15.50 4.90
N MET A 193 -9.09 14.71 3.84
CA MET A 193 -8.00 14.28 2.97
C MET A 193 -8.20 14.90 1.59
N PHE A 194 -7.21 15.57 1.07
CA PHE A 194 -7.24 16.17 -0.26
C PHE A 194 -6.54 15.27 -1.29
N VAL A 195 -6.82 15.55 -2.57
CA VAL A 195 -6.24 14.79 -3.69
C VAL A 195 -5.67 15.75 -4.71
N THR A 196 -4.43 15.56 -5.08
CA THR A 196 -3.84 16.27 -6.21
C THR A 196 -4.06 15.49 -7.50
N CYS A 197 -4.40 16.17 -8.60
CA CYS A 197 -4.64 15.53 -9.89
C CYS A 197 -4.13 16.36 -11.07
N ALA A 198 -3.56 15.67 -12.06
CA ALA A 198 -3.41 16.15 -13.43
C ALA A 198 -4.44 15.42 -14.31
N CYS A 199 -5.29 16.16 -15.00
CA CYS A 199 -6.26 15.63 -15.96
C CYS A 199 -5.90 16.12 -17.37
N ILE A 200 -5.72 15.18 -18.31
CA ILE A 200 -5.26 15.44 -19.67
C ILE A 200 -6.22 14.74 -20.62
N VAL A 201 -6.71 15.46 -21.61
CA VAL A 201 -7.58 14.94 -22.65
C VAL A 201 -6.90 15.05 -24.00
N PHE A 202 -6.77 13.95 -24.70
CA PHE A 202 -6.20 13.86 -26.04
C PHE A 202 -7.32 13.72 -27.06
N SER A 203 -7.28 14.57 -28.09
CA SER A 203 -8.18 14.55 -29.23
C SER A 203 -7.37 14.20 -30.49
N PRO A 204 -7.22 12.90 -30.83
CA PRO A 204 -6.36 12.48 -31.95
C PRO A 204 -6.79 13.06 -33.30
N SER A 205 -8.09 13.13 -33.57
CA SER A 205 -8.64 13.71 -34.81
C SER A 205 -8.30 15.19 -34.99
N GLU A 206 -8.06 15.91 -33.88
CA GLU A 206 -7.70 17.34 -33.89
C GLU A 206 -6.21 17.58 -33.67
N HIS A 207 -5.42 16.51 -33.52
CA HIS A 207 -3.99 16.62 -33.12
C HIS A 207 -3.79 17.54 -31.93
N ARG A 208 -4.66 17.45 -30.93
CA ARG A 208 -4.73 18.37 -29.81
C ARG A 208 -4.76 17.63 -28.48
N MET A 209 -4.17 18.25 -27.45
CA MET A 209 -4.39 17.89 -26.07
C MET A 209 -4.86 19.12 -25.28
N THR A 210 -5.71 18.87 -24.29
CA THR A 210 -6.17 19.87 -23.32
C THR A 210 -5.88 19.33 -21.92
N TRP A 211 -5.37 20.17 -21.02
CA TRP A 211 -5.09 19.72 -19.66
C TRP A 211 -5.46 20.74 -18.60
N ALA A 212 -5.67 20.25 -17.39
CA ALA A 212 -5.89 21.04 -16.20
C ALA A 212 -5.21 20.36 -14.99
N LEU A 213 -4.84 21.15 -14.00
CA LEU A 213 -4.15 20.70 -12.79
C LEU A 213 -4.93 21.12 -11.55
N ALA A 214 -5.08 20.20 -10.61
CA ALA A 214 -5.62 20.42 -9.27
C ALA A 214 -4.51 20.14 -8.23
N GLY A 215 -3.62 21.11 -8.00
CA GLY A 215 -2.51 20.99 -7.05
C GLY A 215 -1.42 19.98 -7.42
N HIS A 216 -1.43 19.39 -8.60
CA HIS A 216 -0.52 18.31 -9.01
C HIS A 216 0.68 18.85 -9.81
N PRO A 217 1.83 18.15 -9.77
CA PRO A 217 2.98 18.50 -10.61
C PRO A 217 2.61 18.56 -12.09
N ALA A 218 3.19 19.53 -12.80
CA ALA A 218 2.95 19.67 -14.23
C ALA A 218 3.53 18.48 -15.01
N PRO A 219 2.78 17.91 -15.97
CA PRO A 219 3.32 16.91 -16.90
C PRO A 219 4.50 17.47 -17.69
N LEU A 220 5.40 16.57 -18.13
CA LEU A 220 6.63 16.92 -18.85
C LEU A 220 6.57 16.42 -20.29
N TRP A 221 7.09 17.21 -21.22
CA TRP A 221 7.36 16.74 -22.57
C TRP A 221 8.44 15.63 -22.55
N LEU A 222 8.22 14.54 -23.30
CA LEU A 222 9.16 13.41 -23.32
C LEU A 222 10.48 13.72 -23.99
N ASP A 223 10.52 14.70 -24.89
CA ASP A 223 11.71 14.92 -25.72
C ASP A 223 12.77 15.80 -25.06
N ASP A 224 12.40 16.62 -24.10
CA ASP A 224 13.32 17.54 -23.42
C ASP A 224 13.08 17.71 -21.92
N GLY A 225 12.00 17.09 -21.40
CA GLY A 225 11.64 17.20 -19.99
C GLY A 225 11.11 18.58 -19.58
N THR A 226 10.73 19.43 -20.53
CA THR A 226 10.14 20.73 -20.21
C THR A 226 8.73 20.53 -19.65
N PRO A 227 8.36 21.26 -18.58
CA PRO A 227 7.03 21.14 -17.99
C PRO A 227 5.96 21.89 -18.84
N LEU A 228 4.73 21.40 -18.78
CA LEU A 228 3.56 22.08 -19.32
C LEU A 228 3.18 23.27 -18.42
N ASN A 229 3.79 24.41 -18.61
CA ASN A 229 3.71 25.60 -17.71
C ASN A 229 2.56 26.56 -18.03
N SER A 230 1.64 26.23 -18.94
CA SER A 230 0.61 27.18 -19.41
C SER A 230 -0.64 27.23 -18.52
N VAL A 231 -0.67 26.52 -17.39
CA VAL A 231 -1.83 26.44 -16.52
C VAL A 231 -1.44 26.83 -15.09
N ILE A 232 -2.25 27.71 -14.48
CA ILE A 232 -2.17 27.94 -13.03
C ILE A 232 -2.92 26.76 -12.39
N PRO A 233 -2.26 25.97 -11.52
CA PRO A 233 -2.93 24.86 -10.84
C PRO A 233 -4.09 25.38 -10.00
N GLY A 234 -5.26 24.74 -10.12
CA GLY A 234 -6.37 24.94 -9.20
C GLY A 234 -6.10 24.32 -7.83
N TYR A 235 -7.02 24.50 -6.89
CA TYR A 235 -6.94 23.85 -5.59
C TYR A 235 -6.98 22.32 -5.73
N PRO A 236 -6.30 21.58 -4.84
CA PRO A 236 -6.49 20.13 -4.75
C PRO A 236 -7.97 19.76 -4.53
N LEU A 237 -8.38 18.60 -5.02
CA LEU A 237 -9.74 18.09 -4.82
C LEU A 237 -10.00 17.85 -3.32
N GLY A 238 -11.20 18.16 -2.88
CA GLY A 238 -11.63 17.95 -1.50
C GLY A 238 -11.29 19.09 -0.54
N VAL A 239 -10.63 20.17 -0.99
CA VAL A 239 -10.28 21.35 -0.17
C VAL A 239 -11.39 22.41 -0.26
N GLU A 240 -11.75 22.80 -1.45
CA GLU A 240 -12.70 23.88 -1.72
C GLU A 240 -13.77 23.45 -2.72
N ARG A 241 -14.97 24.01 -2.60
CA ARG A 241 -16.06 23.74 -3.57
C ARG A 241 -15.72 24.24 -4.98
N GLN A 242 -15.05 25.39 -5.06
CA GLN A 242 -14.61 25.99 -6.32
C GLN A 242 -13.12 25.71 -6.50
N LEU A 243 -12.78 24.92 -7.50
CA LEU A 243 -11.38 24.54 -7.78
C LEU A 243 -10.54 25.69 -8.37
N ASN A 244 -11.16 26.76 -8.83
CA ASN A 244 -10.50 27.81 -9.64
C ASN A 244 -9.67 27.19 -10.77
N CYS A 245 -10.27 26.21 -11.45
CA CYS A 245 -9.63 25.43 -12.48
C CYS A 245 -9.46 26.27 -13.75
N THR A 246 -8.27 26.23 -14.33
CA THR A 246 -7.99 26.73 -15.68
C THR A 246 -7.46 25.58 -16.53
N SER A 247 -7.83 25.53 -17.80
CA SER A 247 -7.30 24.58 -18.76
C SER A 247 -6.45 25.27 -19.81
N ALA A 248 -5.47 24.57 -20.35
CA ALA A 248 -4.71 24.99 -21.52
C ALA A 248 -4.77 23.93 -22.60
N THR A 249 -4.48 24.35 -23.82
CA THR A 249 -4.52 23.48 -25.00
C THR A 249 -3.23 23.63 -25.79
N ALA A 250 -2.71 22.51 -26.29
CA ALA A 250 -1.54 22.48 -27.17
C ALA A 250 -1.74 21.50 -28.32
N LEU A 251 -0.97 21.69 -29.38
CA LEU A 251 -0.86 20.72 -30.45
C LEU A 251 -0.17 19.45 -29.93
N PHE A 252 -0.74 18.30 -30.27
CA PHE A 252 -0.19 16.99 -29.92
C PHE A 252 -0.21 16.10 -31.18
N SER A 253 0.69 16.42 -32.10
CA SER A 253 0.83 15.76 -33.38
C SER A 253 1.59 14.43 -33.27
N PRO A 254 1.51 13.53 -34.28
CA PRO A 254 2.31 12.32 -34.32
C PRO A 254 3.78 12.56 -34.00
N GLY A 255 4.33 11.73 -33.12
CA GLY A 255 5.68 11.87 -32.57
C GLY A 255 5.80 12.69 -31.29
N CYS A 256 4.85 13.59 -30.97
CA CYS A 256 4.85 14.28 -29.68
C CYS A 256 4.64 13.29 -28.53
N GLY A 257 5.37 13.48 -27.45
CA GLY A 257 5.26 12.63 -26.27
C GLY A 257 5.14 13.42 -24.98
N LEU A 258 4.38 12.89 -24.03
CA LEU A 258 4.10 13.48 -22.73
C LEU A 258 4.24 12.46 -21.61
N MET A 259 4.62 12.93 -20.42
CA MET A 259 4.67 12.13 -19.19
C MET A 259 3.99 12.90 -18.05
N ALA A 260 3.08 12.22 -17.36
CA ALA A 260 2.56 12.64 -16.06
C ALA A 260 3.09 11.67 -14.99
N PHE A 261 3.33 12.19 -13.78
CA PHE A 261 3.93 11.41 -12.70
C PHE A 261 3.55 11.99 -11.35
N THR A 262 3.57 11.14 -10.31
CA THR A 262 3.38 11.55 -8.92
C THR A 262 4.71 11.95 -8.27
N ASP A 263 4.64 12.65 -7.15
CA ASP A 263 5.80 13.19 -6.46
C ASP A 263 6.78 12.11 -5.97
N GLY A 264 6.34 10.85 -5.78
CA GLY A 264 7.22 9.74 -5.46
C GLY A 264 8.37 9.53 -6.45
N LEU A 265 8.24 10.00 -7.70
CA LEU A 265 9.36 10.03 -8.65
C LEU A 265 10.36 11.14 -8.30
N SER A 266 9.89 12.37 -8.11
CA SER A 266 10.75 13.53 -7.85
C SER A 266 11.27 13.56 -6.41
N GLU A 267 10.52 12.98 -5.48
CA GLU A 267 10.86 12.91 -4.05
C GLU A 267 11.59 11.63 -3.65
N ALA A 268 11.91 10.74 -4.58
CA ALA A 268 12.79 9.61 -4.31
C ALA A 268 14.08 10.10 -3.64
N ARG A 269 14.44 9.51 -2.48
CA ARG A 269 15.51 10.03 -1.60
C ARG A 269 16.68 9.09 -1.53
N ARG A 270 17.89 9.67 -1.61
CA ARG A 270 19.14 9.02 -1.24
C ARG A 270 19.37 9.11 0.26
N ASP A 271 20.19 8.21 0.81
CA ASP A 271 20.77 8.37 2.14
C ASP A 271 21.42 9.74 2.28
N GLY A 272 21.00 10.53 3.30
CA GLY A 272 21.41 11.91 3.46
C GLY A 272 20.36 12.95 3.06
N GLY A 273 19.19 12.52 2.55
CA GLY A 273 18.01 13.38 2.34
C GLY A 273 17.96 14.09 1.00
N GLU A 274 18.93 13.90 0.10
CA GLU A 274 18.90 14.46 -1.25
C GLU A 274 17.75 13.87 -2.06
N LEU A 275 16.98 14.74 -2.75
CA LEU A 275 15.87 14.33 -3.62
C LEU A 275 16.36 14.04 -5.05
N PHE A 276 15.65 13.13 -5.73
CA PHE A 276 15.88 12.87 -7.15
C PHE A 276 15.67 14.14 -7.98
N GLY A 277 14.56 14.81 -7.77
CA GLY A 277 14.24 16.13 -8.30
C GLY A 277 13.87 16.13 -9.79
N THR A 278 13.16 17.19 -10.19
CA THR A 278 12.71 17.39 -11.57
C THR A 278 13.86 17.57 -12.57
N ASP A 279 15.00 18.15 -12.13
CA ASP A 279 16.16 18.35 -12.98
C ASP A 279 16.81 17.03 -13.44
N ARG A 280 16.81 15.99 -12.58
CA ARG A 280 17.27 14.65 -12.99
C ARG A 280 16.29 13.99 -13.93
N ILE A 281 14.99 14.13 -13.66
CA ILE A 281 13.95 13.64 -14.56
C ILE A 281 14.15 14.24 -15.95
N ALA A 282 14.26 15.57 -16.06
CA ALA A 282 14.45 16.27 -17.33
C ALA A 282 15.72 15.81 -18.05
N ARG A 283 16.85 15.70 -17.34
CA ARG A 283 18.10 15.20 -17.92
C ARG A 283 17.98 13.77 -18.44
N THR A 284 17.31 12.90 -17.70
CA THR A 284 17.07 11.52 -18.13
C THR A 284 16.20 11.49 -19.38
N LEU A 285 15.12 12.25 -19.43
CA LEU A 285 14.25 12.38 -20.60
C LEU A 285 15.03 12.87 -21.83
N ALA A 286 15.86 13.89 -21.68
CA ALA A 286 16.69 14.40 -22.78
C ALA A 286 17.62 13.33 -23.36
N THR A 287 18.14 12.39 -22.54
CA THR A 287 18.95 11.28 -23.03
C THR A 287 18.12 10.18 -23.72
N LEU A 288 16.82 10.16 -23.47
CA LEU A 288 15.86 9.19 -24.02
C LEU A 288 15.02 9.77 -25.16
N ARG A 289 15.42 10.91 -25.71
CA ARG A 289 14.70 11.57 -26.81
C ARG A 289 14.36 10.59 -27.93
N GLY A 290 13.10 10.57 -28.35
CA GLY A 290 12.61 9.66 -29.39
C GLY A 290 12.42 8.20 -28.92
N ALA A 291 12.71 7.88 -27.67
CA ALA A 291 12.45 6.55 -27.13
C ALA A 291 10.95 6.28 -26.99
N SER A 292 10.57 4.99 -27.02
CA SER A 292 9.18 4.60 -26.75
C SER A 292 8.79 4.92 -25.29
N PRO A 293 7.49 5.20 -25.01
CA PRO A 293 6.99 5.41 -23.67
C PRO A 293 7.39 4.29 -22.69
N ALA A 294 7.34 3.04 -23.14
CA ALA A 294 7.73 1.88 -22.34
C ALA A 294 9.21 1.91 -21.91
N ARG A 295 10.09 2.40 -22.78
CA ARG A 295 11.52 2.57 -22.46
C ARG A 295 11.70 3.71 -21.47
N VAL A 296 11.04 4.83 -21.69
CA VAL A 296 11.10 6.02 -20.78
C VAL A 296 10.69 5.63 -19.38
N VAL A 297 9.51 5.05 -19.22
CA VAL A 297 8.98 4.62 -17.92
C VAL A 297 9.93 3.66 -17.20
N ARG A 298 10.45 2.67 -17.92
CA ARG A 298 11.39 1.69 -17.35
C ARG A 298 12.70 2.32 -16.90
N GLU A 299 13.30 3.20 -17.69
CA GLU A 299 14.57 3.83 -17.35
C GLU A 299 14.43 4.82 -16.20
N LEU A 300 13.39 5.65 -16.18
CA LEU A 300 13.14 6.58 -15.06
C LEU A 300 12.91 5.83 -13.75
N ARG A 301 12.12 4.77 -13.76
CA ARG A 301 11.94 3.91 -12.59
C ARG A 301 13.29 3.36 -12.10
N ARG A 302 14.09 2.79 -12.98
CA ARG A 302 15.41 2.24 -12.63
C ARG A 302 16.37 3.30 -12.08
N GLU A 303 16.36 4.50 -12.64
CA GLU A 303 17.16 5.62 -12.17
C GLU A 303 16.73 6.05 -10.76
N ALA A 304 15.42 6.17 -10.49
CA ALA A 304 14.89 6.53 -9.18
C ALA A 304 15.23 5.45 -8.13
N GLU A 305 15.01 4.16 -8.44
CA GLU A 305 15.36 3.03 -7.56
C GLU A 305 16.87 2.99 -7.26
N ARG A 306 17.71 3.20 -8.28
CA ARG A 306 19.17 3.23 -8.13
C ARG A 306 19.62 4.43 -7.29
N PHE A 307 19.00 5.59 -7.49
CA PHE A 307 19.29 6.80 -6.73
C PHE A 307 18.90 6.64 -5.25
N ALA A 308 17.77 6.02 -4.97
CA ALA A 308 17.30 5.74 -3.60
C ALA A 308 18.09 4.61 -2.90
N GLY A 309 18.93 3.88 -3.64
CA GLY A 309 19.68 2.75 -3.06
C GLY A 309 18.86 1.47 -2.90
N GLY A 310 17.66 1.40 -3.49
CA GLY A 310 16.77 0.23 -3.40
C GLY A 310 15.29 0.59 -3.52
N ALA A 311 14.48 0.14 -2.57
CA ALA A 311 13.05 0.41 -2.55
C ALA A 311 12.74 1.90 -2.34
N LEU A 312 11.66 2.36 -2.96
CA LEU A 312 11.24 3.75 -2.86
C LEU A 312 10.47 4.00 -1.55
N PRO A 313 10.66 5.15 -0.91
CA PRO A 313 10.01 5.48 0.36
C PRO A 313 8.52 5.84 0.18
N ASP A 314 8.11 6.20 -1.02
CA ASP A 314 6.74 6.54 -1.39
C ASP A 314 6.29 5.81 -2.64
N ASP A 315 4.98 5.84 -2.90
CA ASP A 315 4.40 5.29 -4.12
C ASP A 315 4.99 5.98 -5.35
N LEU A 316 5.13 5.25 -6.44
CA LEU A 316 5.58 5.79 -7.71
C LEU A 316 4.54 5.51 -8.78
N CYS A 317 3.99 6.54 -9.36
CA CYS A 317 3.16 6.44 -10.54
C CYS A 317 3.76 7.24 -11.70
N ILE A 318 3.95 6.62 -12.86
CA ILE A 318 4.38 7.26 -14.10
C ILE A 318 3.47 6.80 -15.21
N VAL A 319 2.91 7.74 -15.97
CA VAL A 319 2.18 7.48 -17.22
C VAL A 319 2.85 8.26 -18.32
N ALA A 320 3.38 7.56 -19.31
CA ALA A 320 4.00 8.15 -20.49
C ALA A 320 3.22 7.75 -21.75
N LEU A 321 3.11 8.67 -22.67
CA LEU A 321 2.38 8.45 -23.92
C LEU A 321 3.04 9.21 -25.07
N ARG A 322 2.85 8.70 -26.28
CA ARG A 322 3.30 9.33 -27.54
C ARG A 322 2.22 9.19 -28.59
N ALA A 323 1.97 10.26 -29.33
CA ALA A 323 1.07 10.22 -30.48
C ALA A 323 1.66 9.37 -31.60
N SER A 324 0.83 8.49 -32.19
CA SER A 324 1.22 7.57 -33.27
C SER A 324 0.96 8.17 -34.64
#